data_0105a8d214b0979e2960dd65fc6d2c4e
#
_entry.id   0105a8d214b0979e2960dd65fc6d2c4e
#
_cell.length_a   1.000
_cell.length_b   1.000
_cell.length_c   1.000
_cell.angle_alpha   90.00
_cell.angle_beta   90.00
_cell.angle_gamma   90.00
#
_symmetry.space_group_name_H-M   'P 1'
#
loop_
_entity.id
_entity.type
_entity.pdbx_description
1 polymer ?
#
loop_
_entity_poly.entity_id
_entity_poly.type
_entity_poly.pdbx_seq_one_letter_code
_entity_poly.pdbx_strand_id
1 'polypeptide(L)'
;MSYGIDMRKVKWVIFIILTMAIGYSFYKINIAPLLGKLEEKFAMIYVIDLTTPSTTVFSYKSKISYCKSFSLEFNNFLSEQDVYKKDVSGINQLSQKSRAEIDSLISMNIPLEINIYQSNKLVYKNKIFLNRLLHNLGNNVTLYYSSWLGNDCYNFEKGISYTIEIINSIALKVDSNVKFNFVLQII
;
A
#
# COMPACT_ATOMS: atom_id res chain seq x y z
N MET A 1 41.18 23.29 -33.63
CA MET A 1 41.23 22.04 -32.81
C MET A 1 40.01 21.25 -33.13
N SER A 2 40.15 20.14 -33.87
CA SER A 2 39.03 19.23 -34.19
C SER A 2 38.91 18.22 -33.07
N TYR A 3 37.84 18.26 -32.27
CA TYR A 3 37.56 17.21 -31.29
C TYR A 3 37.00 16.01 -32.04
N GLY A 4 37.90 15.08 -32.39
CA GLY A 4 37.47 13.77 -32.92
C GLY A 4 36.70 13.01 -31.84
N ILE A 5 35.38 12.84 -32.01
CA ILE A 5 34.54 12.01 -31.16
C ILE A 5 35.05 10.56 -31.31
N ASP A 6 35.49 9.95 -30.21
CA ASP A 6 35.92 8.55 -30.20
C ASP A 6 34.73 7.64 -30.45
N MET A 7 34.54 7.19 -31.67
CA MET A 7 33.43 6.35 -32.11
C MET A 7 33.35 5.02 -31.33
N ARG A 8 34.40 4.55 -30.68
CA ARG A 8 34.36 3.35 -29.83
C ARG A 8 33.61 3.65 -28.54
N LYS A 9 33.85 4.81 -27.92
CA LYS A 9 33.12 5.23 -26.70
C LYS A 9 31.64 5.44 -26.96
N VAL A 10 31.31 6.02 -28.10
CA VAL A 10 29.90 6.22 -28.51
C VAL A 10 29.17 4.89 -28.68
N LYS A 11 29.82 3.88 -29.32
CA LYS A 11 29.24 2.55 -29.48
C LYS A 11 28.98 1.86 -28.13
N TRP A 12 29.90 1.99 -27.18
CA TRP A 12 29.70 1.43 -25.84
C TRP A 12 28.57 2.09 -25.07
N VAL A 13 28.45 3.42 -25.15
CA VAL A 13 27.32 4.16 -24.52
C VAL A 13 25.99 3.72 -25.11
N ILE A 14 25.87 3.62 -26.43
CA ILE A 14 24.67 3.15 -27.11
C ILE A 14 24.33 1.72 -26.68
N PHE A 15 25.34 0.83 -26.60
CA PHE A 15 25.12 -0.55 -26.15
C PHE A 15 24.58 -0.63 -24.72
N ILE A 16 25.13 0.17 -23.79
CA ILE A 16 24.65 0.21 -22.40
C ILE A 16 23.20 0.72 -22.34
N ILE A 17 22.87 1.79 -23.07
CA ILE A 17 21.51 2.34 -23.11
C ILE A 17 20.51 1.31 -23.67
N LEU A 18 20.87 0.62 -24.75
CA LEU A 18 20.04 -0.43 -25.33
C LEU A 18 19.82 -1.60 -24.36
N THR A 19 20.87 -2.03 -23.68
CA THR A 19 20.79 -3.13 -22.69
C THR A 19 19.89 -2.75 -21.51
N MET A 20 20.00 -1.51 -21.01
CA MET A 20 19.13 -1.00 -19.95
C MET A 20 17.66 -0.89 -20.41
N ALA A 21 17.42 -0.41 -21.63
CA ALA A 21 16.06 -0.32 -22.20
C ALA A 21 15.41 -1.69 -22.38
N ILE A 22 16.17 -2.68 -22.87
CA ILE A 22 15.68 -4.06 -23.01
C ILE A 22 15.40 -4.67 -21.62
N GLY A 23 16.31 -4.50 -20.65
CA GLY A 23 16.14 -4.98 -19.28
C GLY A 23 14.91 -4.37 -18.60
N TYR A 24 14.70 -3.06 -18.75
CA TYR A 24 13.52 -2.36 -18.23
C TYR A 24 12.21 -2.85 -18.87
N SER A 25 12.23 -3.03 -20.19
CA SER A 25 11.06 -3.54 -20.91
C SER A 25 10.71 -4.97 -20.50
N PHE A 26 11.72 -5.84 -20.35
CA PHE A 26 11.54 -7.20 -19.86
C PHE A 26 10.97 -7.22 -18.43
N TYR A 27 11.51 -6.40 -17.54
CA TYR A 27 10.99 -6.25 -16.18
C TYR A 27 9.52 -5.82 -16.18
N LYS A 28 9.18 -4.77 -16.94
CA LYS A 28 7.81 -4.22 -16.97
C LYS A 28 6.79 -5.19 -17.56
N ILE A 29 7.18 -5.97 -18.57
CA ILE A 29 6.25 -6.87 -19.26
C ILE A 29 6.07 -8.20 -18.50
N ASN A 30 7.15 -8.75 -17.93
CA ASN A 30 7.13 -10.11 -17.40
C ASN A 30 7.18 -10.18 -15.87
N ILE A 31 7.92 -9.31 -15.22
CA ILE A 31 8.18 -9.40 -13.78
C ILE A 31 7.16 -8.58 -12.98
N ALA A 32 6.87 -7.35 -13.37
CA ALA A 32 5.96 -6.49 -12.63
C ALA A 32 4.52 -7.07 -12.51
N PRO A 33 3.92 -7.64 -13.57
CA PRO A 33 2.60 -8.30 -13.45
C PRO A 33 2.65 -9.57 -12.59
N LEU A 34 3.79 -10.28 -12.58
CA LEU A 34 3.97 -11.47 -11.75
C LEU A 34 4.07 -11.09 -10.27
N LEU A 35 4.79 -10.01 -9.96
CA LEU A 35 4.87 -9.46 -8.60
C LEU A 35 3.51 -9.00 -8.11
N GLY A 36 2.74 -8.26 -8.91
CA GLY A 36 1.38 -7.85 -8.55
C GLY A 36 0.45 -9.01 -8.22
N LYS A 37 0.50 -10.11 -9.02
CA LYS A 37 -0.25 -11.34 -8.71
C LYS A 37 0.23 -12.03 -7.43
N LEU A 38 1.52 -11.95 -7.10
CA LEU A 38 2.07 -12.46 -5.85
C LEU A 38 1.63 -11.60 -4.67
N GLU A 39 1.64 -10.28 -4.82
CA GLU A 39 1.14 -9.35 -3.79
C GLU A 39 -0.31 -9.65 -3.43
N GLU A 40 -1.19 -9.75 -4.42
CA GLU A 40 -2.60 -10.07 -4.24
C GLU A 40 -2.81 -11.44 -3.57
N LYS A 41 -2.02 -12.45 -3.97
CA LYS A 41 -2.09 -13.80 -3.41
C LYS A 41 -1.66 -13.89 -1.95
N PHE A 42 -0.77 -13.00 -1.49
CA PHE A 42 -0.20 -13.00 -0.14
C PHE A 42 -0.69 -11.84 0.73
N ALA A 43 -1.56 -10.99 0.23
CA ALA A 43 -2.26 -10.00 1.04
C ALA A 43 -3.13 -10.73 2.07
N MET A 44 -3.12 -10.23 3.31
CA MET A 44 -3.98 -10.72 4.39
C MET A 44 -4.89 -9.60 4.82
N ILE A 45 -6.17 -9.89 4.89
CA ILE A 45 -7.22 -8.92 5.18
C ILE A 45 -7.88 -9.31 6.51
N TYR A 46 -7.96 -8.35 7.43
CA TYR A 46 -8.59 -8.51 8.73
C TYR A 46 -9.63 -7.42 8.95
N VAL A 47 -10.84 -7.81 9.31
CA VAL A 47 -11.89 -6.85 9.66
C VAL A 47 -11.57 -6.24 11.02
N ILE A 48 -11.61 -4.91 11.09
CA ILE A 48 -11.43 -4.15 12.34
C ILE A 48 -12.59 -3.18 12.54
N ASP A 49 -12.78 -2.70 13.75
CA ASP A 49 -13.75 -1.64 14.05
C ASP A 49 -13.01 -0.34 14.35
N LEU A 50 -13.34 0.70 13.62
CA LEU A 50 -12.84 2.06 13.85
C LEU A 50 -13.91 3.03 14.31
N THR A 51 -15.16 2.57 14.46
CA THR A 51 -16.27 3.43 14.95
C THR A 51 -16.18 3.70 16.43
N THR A 52 -15.44 2.85 17.15
CA THR A 52 -15.17 3.00 18.59
C THR A 52 -13.68 2.78 18.86
N PRO A 53 -13.09 3.40 19.90
CA PRO A 53 -11.77 3.03 20.37
C PRO A 53 -11.74 1.55 20.74
N SER A 54 -10.84 0.79 20.14
CA SER A 54 -10.83 -0.66 20.26
C SER A 54 -9.43 -1.24 20.10
N THR A 55 -9.26 -2.47 20.55
CA THR A 55 -8.07 -3.28 20.29
C THR A 55 -8.50 -4.54 19.56
N THR A 56 -7.94 -4.75 18.38
CA THR A 56 -8.16 -5.97 17.59
C THR A 56 -6.88 -6.82 17.61
N VAL A 57 -7.02 -8.10 17.94
CA VAL A 57 -5.90 -9.04 18.01
C VAL A 57 -6.17 -10.20 17.05
N PHE A 58 -5.18 -10.53 16.24
CA PHE A 58 -5.25 -11.68 15.34
C PHE A 58 -3.91 -12.40 15.23
N SER A 59 -3.98 -13.69 14.88
CA SER A 59 -2.81 -14.52 14.63
C SER A 59 -2.47 -14.49 13.15
N TYR A 60 -1.19 -14.35 12.84
CA TYR A 60 -0.66 -14.38 11.50
C TYR A 60 0.51 -15.35 11.39
N LYS A 61 0.46 -16.28 10.44
CA LYS A 61 1.59 -17.16 10.11
C LYS A 61 2.09 -16.83 8.72
N SER A 62 3.32 -16.34 8.62
CA SER A 62 3.86 -15.92 7.33
C SER A 62 4.15 -17.10 6.42
N LYS A 63 3.68 -17.03 5.17
CA LYS A 63 3.95 -18.03 4.14
C LYS A 63 5.26 -17.77 3.39
N ILE A 64 5.79 -16.57 3.50
CA ILE A 64 7.02 -16.12 2.83
C ILE A 64 7.80 -15.21 3.78
N SER A 65 9.13 -15.16 3.63
CA SER A 65 9.94 -14.15 4.31
C SER A 65 9.94 -12.88 3.45
N TYR A 66 9.23 -11.85 3.91
CA TYR A 66 9.12 -10.59 3.18
C TYR A 66 8.72 -9.42 4.08
N CYS A 67 9.09 -8.22 3.66
CA CYS A 67 8.61 -7.01 4.31
C CYS A 67 7.17 -6.74 3.92
N LYS A 68 6.28 -6.58 4.91
CA LYS A 68 4.87 -6.24 4.67
C LYS A 68 4.53 -4.89 5.22
N SER A 69 3.90 -4.08 4.40
CA SER A 69 3.33 -2.80 4.80
C SER A 69 1.94 -2.95 5.39
N PHE A 70 1.50 -1.88 6.00
CA PHE A 70 0.19 -1.77 6.63
C PHE A 70 -0.66 -0.77 5.87
N SER A 71 -1.86 -1.19 5.49
CA SER A 71 -2.85 -0.32 4.89
C SER A 71 -4.23 -0.55 5.50
N LEU A 72 -5.11 0.42 5.32
CA LEU A 72 -6.48 0.39 5.79
C LEU A 72 -7.41 0.61 4.61
N GLU A 73 -8.31 -0.31 4.38
CA GLU A 73 -9.32 -0.25 3.35
C GLU A 73 -10.67 0.13 3.96
N PHE A 74 -11.28 1.14 3.40
CA PHE A 74 -12.62 1.63 3.73
C PHE A 74 -13.57 1.17 2.63
N ASN A 75 -14.30 0.11 2.86
CA ASN A 75 -15.26 -0.40 1.89
C ASN A 75 -16.59 0.36 2.01
N ASN A 76 -17.18 0.69 0.86
CA ASN A 76 -18.41 1.49 0.74
C ASN A 76 -18.28 2.89 1.38
N PHE A 77 -17.10 3.48 1.36
CA PHE A 77 -16.86 4.80 1.95
C PHE A 77 -17.48 5.93 1.13
N LEU A 78 -17.33 5.86 -0.20
CA LEU A 78 -17.85 6.90 -1.08
C LEU A 78 -19.35 6.75 -1.27
N SER A 79 -20.10 7.85 -1.10
CA SER A 79 -21.55 7.88 -1.19
C SER A 79 -22.09 7.86 -2.62
N GLU A 80 -21.27 8.22 -3.59
CA GLU A 80 -21.62 8.23 -5.02
C GLU A 80 -20.91 7.10 -5.75
N GLN A 81 -21.63 6.42 -6.64
CA GLN A 81 -20.97 5.56 -7.61
C GLN A 81 -20.21 6.47 -8.58
N ASP A 82 -18.90 6.48 -8.46
CA ASP A 82 -18.06 7.18 -9.40
C ASP A 82 -18.16 6.49 -10.76
N VAL A 83 -18.88 7.13 -11.66
CA VAL A 83 -18.79 6.80 -13.07
C VAL A 83 -17.41 7.28 -13.50
N TYR A 84 -16.44 6.36 -13.52
CA TYR A 84 -15.12 6.64 -14.05
C TYR A 84 -15.25 7.09 -15.51
N LYS A 85 -15.25 8.39 -15.73
CA LYS A 85 -15.00 8.93 -17.07
C LYS A 85 -13.51 8.76 -17.30
N LYS A 86 -13.14 7.79 -18.13
CA LYS A 86 -11.80 7.78 -18.71
C LYS A 86 -11.64 9.07 -19.48
N ASP A 87 -10.73 9.93 -19.04
CA ASP A 87 -10.31 11.05 -19.87
C ASP A 87 -9.49 10.53 -21.08
N VAL A 88 -9.10 11.46 -21.97
CA VAL A 88 -8.30 11.13 -23.16
C VAL A 88 -6.94 10.52 -22.81
N SER A 89 -6.46 10.69 -21.57
CA SER A 89 -5.21 10.12 -21.07
C SER A 89 -5.37 8.76 -20.38
N GLY A 90 -6.61 8.27 -20.24
CA GLY A 90 -6.91 6.99 -19.59
C GLY A 90 -6.86 7.03 -18.07
N ILE A 91 -6.73 8.21 -17.46
CA ILE A 91 -6.73 8.40 -16.01
C ILE A 91 -8.18 8.47 -15.52
N ASN A 92 -8.52 7.64 -14.54
CA ASN A 92 -9.81 7.68 -13.89
C ASN A 92 -9.95 9.00 -13.10
N GLN A 93 -10.95 9.82 -13.43
CA GLN A 93 -11.24 11.03 -12.68
C GLN A 93 -12.35 10.76 -11.66
N LEU A 94 -12.05 11.07 -10.41
CA LEU A 94 -13.06 11.11 -9.36
C LEU A 94 -13.96 12.33 -9.51
N SER A 95 -15.23 12.21 -9.10
CA SER A 95 -16.10 13.38 -8.95
C SER A 95 -15.50 14.37 -7.95
N GLN A 96 -15.88 15.65 -8.04
CA GLN A 96 -15.40 16.65 -7.10
C GLN A 96 -15.86 16.32 -5.66
N LYS A 97 -17.05 15.75 -5.50
CA LYS A 97 -17.57 15.33 -4.20
C LYS A 97 -16.77 14.16 -3.62
N SER A 98 -16.51 13.12 -4.40
CA SER A 98 -15.69 11.99 -3.97
C SER A 98 -14.26 12.38 -3.61
N ARG A 99 -13.67 13.36 -4.33
CA ARG A 99 -12.37 13.94 -3.94
C ARG A 99 -12.44 14.61 -2.57
N ALA A 100 -13.44 15.45 -2.34
CA ALA A 100 -13.61 16.11 -1.06
C ALA A 100 -13.82 15.13 0.10
N GLU A 101 -14.54 14.03 -0.12
CA GLU A 101 -14.71 12.95 0.86
C GLU A 101 -13.38 12.26 1.18
N ILE A 102 -12.58 11.94 0.15
CA ILE A 102 -11.24 11.35 0.33
C ILE A 102 -10.28 12.32 1.02
N ASP A 103 -10.27 13.59 0.61
CA ASP A 103 -9.41 14.61 1.21
C ASP A 103 -9.77 14.83 2.69
N SER A 104 -11.06 14.78 3.02
CA SER A 104 -11.53 14.81 4.40
C SER A 104 -11.01 13.61 5.21
N LEU A 105 -11.08 12.39 4.65
CA LEU A 105 -10.58 11.18 5.29
C LEU A 105 -9.06 11.24 5.52
N ILE A 106 -8.30 11.68 4.50
CA ILE A 106 -6.85 11.85 4.59
C ILE A 106 -6.48 12.88 5.68
N SER A 107 -7.23 13.98 5.77
CA SER A 107 -6.97 15.04 6.74
C SER A 107 -7.18 14.60 8.20
N MET A 108 -7.95 13.53 8.43
CA MET A 108 -8.12 12.95 9.77
C MET A 108 -6.83 12.35 10.32
N ASN A 109 -5.86 12.05 9.46
CA ASN A 109 -4.55 11.50 9.84
C ASN A 109 -4.69 10.36 10.87
N ILE A 110 -5.43 9.31 10.51
CA ILE A 110 -5.91 8.24 11.39
C ILE A 110 -4.76 7.55 12.10
N PRO A 111 -4.63 7.67 13.43
CA PRO A 111 -3.58 7.02 14.19
C PRO A 111 -3.95 5.57 14.50
N LEU A 112 -3.06 4.64 14.19
CA LEU A 112 -3.13 3.26 14.64
C LEU A 112 -1.83 2.88 15.36
N GLU A 113 -1.92 2.24 16.50
CA GLU A 113 -0.76 1.61 17.12
C GLU A 113 -0.75 0.13 16.72
N ILE A 114 0.39 -0.35 16.24
CA ILE A 114 0.58 -1.75 15.82
C ILE A 114 1.65 -2.37 16.68
N ASN A 115 1.28 -3.41 17.40
CA ASN A 115 2.18 -4.23 18.20
C ASN A 115 2.25 -5.63 17.58
N ILE A 116 3.46 -6.13 17.33
CA ILE A 116 3.67 -7.49 16.81
C ILE A 116 4.44 -8.28 17.86
N TYR A 117 3.91 -9.45 18.18
CA TYR A 117 4.51 -10.37 19.14
C TYR A 117 4.91 -11.67 18.44
N GLN A 118 6.07 -12.19 18.81
CA GLN A 118 6.55 -13.53 18.47
C GLN A 118 6.77 -14.32 19.75
N SER A 119 6.09 -15.45 19.91
CA SER A 119 6.16 -16.25 21.14
C SER A 119 5.94 -15.41 22.42
N ASN A 120 4.91 -14.57 22.40
CA ASN A 120 4.55 -13.61 23.48
C ASN A 120 5.58 -12.51 23.76
N LYS A 121 6.67 -12.42 22.99
CA LYS A 121 7.64 -11.33 23.09
C LYS A 121 7.29 -10.24 22.07
N LEU A 122 7.20 -9.00 22.53
CA LEU A 122 7.03 -7.84 21.65
C LEU A 122 8.28 -7.69 20.77
N VAL A 123 8.10 -7.79 19.44
CA VAL A 123 9.19 -7.69 18.46
C VAL A 123 9.07 -6.44 17.56
N TYR A 124 7.89 -5.82 17.53
CA TYR A 124 7.66 -4.59 16.82
C TYR A 124 6.57 -3.78 17.53
N LYS A 125 6.80 -2.48 17.65
CA LYS A 125 5.82 -1.51 18.13
C LYS A 125 5.98 -0.23 17.34
N ASN A 126 4.89 0.21 16.72
CA ASN A 126 4.89 1.48 16.00
C ASN A 126 3.52 2.14 16.07
N LYS A 127 3.51 3.46 16.10
CA LYS A 127 2.31 4.27 15.90
C LYS A 127 2.37 4.85 14.50
N ILE A 128 1.50 4.40 13.65
CA ILE A 128 1.39 4.83 12.26
C ILE A 128 0.24 5.80 12.08
N PHE A 129 0.33 6.66 11.07
CA PHE A 129 -0.70 7.61 10.70
C PHE A 129 -1.09 7.37 9.24
N LEU A 130 -2.30 6.90 9.01
CA LEU A 130 -2.81 6.60 7.69
C LEU A 130 -3.36 7.88 7.07
N ASN A 131 -2.56 8.52 6.24
CA ASN A 131 -2.82 9.84 5.68
C ASN A 131 -2.54 9.96 4.19
N ARG A 132 -2.29 8.85 3.50
CA ARG A 132 -2.06 8.83 2.06
C ARG A 132 -2.98 7.89 1.35
N LEU A 133 -3.55 8.35 0.25
CA LEU A 133 -4.33 7.52 -0.65
C LEU A 133 -3.41 6.56 -1.39
N LEU A 134 -3.64 5.25 -1.22
CA LEU A 134 -3.00 4.23 -2.03
C LEU A 134 -3.73 4.05 -3.37
N HIS A 135 -5.03 3.77 -3.28
CA HIS A 135 -5.92 3.69 -4.42
C HIS A 135 -7.38 3.86 -3.98
N ASN A 136 -8.23 4.11 -4.94
CA ASN A 136 -9.67 3.99 -4.78
C ASN A 136 -10.22 3.12 -5.92
N LEU A 137 -11.20 2.30 -5.63
CA LEU A 137 -11.86 1.42 -6.59
C LEU A 137 -13.36 1.41 -6.33
N GLY A 138 -14.14 2.05 -7.19
CA GLY A 138 -15.56 2.26 -6.96
C GLY A 138 -15.77 3.04 -5.66
N ASN A 139 -16.56 2.49 -4.75
CA ASN A 139 -16.87 3.10 -3.45
C ASN A 139 -15.83 2.83 -2.36
N ASN A 140 -14.76 2.08 -2.68
CA ASN A 140 -13.74 1.70 -1.73
C ASN A 140 -12.55 2.65 -1.79
N VAL A 141 -11.99 2.97 -0.63
CA VAL A 141 -10.80 3.81 -0.48
C VAL A 141 -9.76 3.06 0.34
N THR A 142 -8.53 3.03 -0.11
CA THR A 142 -7.43 2.44 0.64
C THR A 142 -6.41 3.51 0.99
N LEU A 143 -6.18 3.67 2.28
CA LEU A 143 -5.14 4.53 2.83
C LEU A 143 -3.95 3.68 3.28
N TYR A 144 -2.78 4.24 3.16
CA TYR A 144 -1.55 3.62 3.66
C TYR A 144 -0.71 4.61 4.45
N TYR A 145 0.17 4.05 5.25
CA TYR A 145 1.22 4.77 5.91
C TYR A 145 2.43 4.86 4.98
N SER A 146 2.95 6.06 4.83
CA SER A 146 4.21 6.28 4.13
C SER A 146 5.14 7.09 5.02
N SER A 147 6.27 6.53 5.43
CA SER A 147 7.34 7.32 6.02
C SER A 147 8.34 7.76 4.96
N TRP A 148 8.87 8.95 5.13
CA TRP A 148 9.93 9.47 4.27
C TRP A 148 11.26 8.71 4.43
N LEU A 149 11.37 7.85 5.44
CA LEU A 149 12.60 7.14 5.82
C LEU A 149 12.63 5.67 5.37
N GLY A 150 11.64 5.21 4.60
CA GLY A 150 11.71 3.91 3.92
C GLY A 150 11.54 2.66 4.79
N ASN A 151 11.14 2.78 6.06
CA ASN A 151 10.93 1.64 6.96
C ASN A 151 9.46 1.40 7.29
N ASP A 152 8.61 1.40 6.27
CA ASP A 152 7.16 1.34 6.43
C ASP A 152 6.62 -0.09 6.49
N CYS A 153 7.47 -1.05 6.75
CA CYS A 153 7.10 -2.45 6.74
C CYS A 153 7.77 -3.23 7.87
N TYR A 154 7.20 -4.36 8.22
CA TYR A 154 7.79 -5.33 9.13
C TYR A 154 8.21 -6.60 8.37
N ASN A 155 9.43 -7.08 8.63
CA ASN A 155 9.95 -8.31 8.03
C ASN A 155 9.39 -9.54 8.76
N PHE A 156 8.39 -10.18 8.16
CA PHE A 156 7.88 -11.45 8.66
C PHE A 156 8.73 -12.61 8.13
N GLU A 157 9.08 -13.53 9.00
CA GLU A 157 9.83 -14.73 8.63
C GLU A 157 8.89 -15.87 8.24
N LYS A 158 9.24 -16.60 7.19
CA LYS A 158 8.45 -17.74 6.71
C LYS A 158 8.28 -18.81 7.78
N GLY A 159 7.04 -19.23 7.97
CA GLY A 159 6.70 -20.32 8.89
C GLY A 159 6.55 -19.89 10.34
N ILE A 160 6.96 -18.68 10.70
CA ILE A 160 6.81 -18.15 12.05
C ILE A 160 5.39 -17.64 12.27
N SER A 161 4.87 -17.92 13.46
CA SER A 161 3.58 -17.40 13.91
C SER A 161 3.77 -16.14 14.75
N TYR A 162 2.96 -15.15 14.44
CA TYR A 162 2.94 -13.84 15.11
C TYR A 162 1.54 -13.57 15.65
N THR A 163 1.48 -12.83 16.73
CA THR A 163 0.25 -12.18 17.19
C THR A 163 0.36 -10.70 16.86
N ILE A 164 -0.61 -10.17 16.13
CA ILE A 164 -0.68 -8.77 15.74
C ILE A 164 -1.82 -8.12 16.49
N GLU A 165 -1.51 -7.06 17.19
CA GLU A 165 -2.45 -6.25 17.94
C GLU A 165 -2.53 -4.87 17.28
N ILE A 166 -3.74 -4.44 16.95
CA ILE A 166 -4.03 -3.13 16.39
C ILE A 166 -4.87 -2.37 17.39
N ILE A 167 -4.36 -1.25 17.84
CA ILE A 167 -5.03 -0.37 18.77
C ILE A 167 -5.50 0.88 18.04
N ASN A 168 -6.82 1.04 17.99
CA ASN A 168 -7.48 2.25 17.53
C ASN A 168 -7.84 3.11 18.75
N SER A 169 -7.30 4.33 18.81
CA SER A 169 -7.55 5.27 19.90
C SER A 169 -8.59 6.34 19.58
N ILE A 170 -9.15 6.34 18.37
CA ILE A 170 -10.16 7.33 17.94
C ILE A 170 -11.45 6.63 17.54
N ALA A 171 -12.56 7.40 17.53
CA ALA A 171 -13.83 6.97 16.96
C ALA A 171 -14.05 7.70 15.64
N LEU A 172 -14.06 6.98 14.52
CA LEU A 172 -14.39 7.56 13.22
C LEU A 172 -15.91 7.70 13.08
N LYS A 173 -16.34 8.91 12.76
CA LYS A 173 -17.75 9.17 12.40
C LYS A 173 -17.91 8.95 10.90
N VAL A 174 -18.39 7.79 10.54
CA VAL A 174 -18.66 7.39 9.15
C VAL A 174 -20.05 6.78 9.05
N ASP A 175 -20.54 6.62 7.82
CA ASP A 175 -21.80 5.94 7.56
C ASP A 175 -21.74 4.49 8.09
N SER A 176 -22.86 3.98 8.61
CA SER A 176 -22.99 2.63 9.15
C SER A 176 -22.70 1.50 8.12
N ASN A 177 -22.75 1.83 6.84
CA ASN A 177 -22.46 0.89 5.76
C ASN A 177 -20.96 0.73 5.49
N VAL A 178 -20.11 1.60 6.04
CA VAL A 178 -18.66 1.55 5.85
C VAL A 178 -18.08 0.40 6.67
N LYS A 179 -17.30 -0.44 6.00
CA LYS A 179 -16.54 -1.54 6.64
C LYS A 179 -15.06 -1.26 6.55
N PHE A 180 -14.34 -1.62 7.58
CA PHE A 180 -12.90 -1.37 7.68
C PHE A 180 -12.15 -2.69 7.62
N ASN A 181 -11.19 -2.76 6.71
CA ASN A 181 -10.27 -3.87 6.60
C ASN A 181 -8.83 -3.40 6.84
N PHE A 182 -8.15 -3.99 7.79
CA PHE A 182 -6.71 -3.85 7.92
C PHE A 182 -6.02 -4.85 7.00
N VAL A 183 -5.10 -4.37 6.19
CA VAL A 183 -4.46 -5.17 5.14
C VAL A 183 -2.95 -5.20 5.36
N LEU A 184 -2.41 -6.43 5.43
CA LEU A 184 -0.98 -6.70 5.35
C LEU A 184 -0.64 -7.04 3.90
N GLN A 185 0.12 -6.20 3.22
CA GLN A 185 0.50 -6.40 1.82
C GLN A 185 2.02 -6.36 1.64
N ILE A 186 2.51 -7.02 0.62
CA ILE A 186 3.91 -6.97 0.21
C ILE A 186 4.15 -5.61 -0.48
N ILE A 187 5.27 -4.96 -0.18
CA ILE A 187 5.71 -3.76 -0.88
C ILE A 187 6.68 -4.15 -1.99
#